data_06e253bc7b51943df816634b333d1e52
#
_entry.id   06e253bc7b51943df816634b333d1e52
#
_cell.length_a   1.000
_cell.length_b   1.000
_cell.length_c   1.000
_cell.angle_alpha   90.00
_cell.angle_beta   90.00
_cell.angle_gamma   90.00
#
_symmetry.space_group_name_H-M   'P 1'
#
loop_
_entity.id
_entity.type
_entity.pdbx_description
1 polymer ?
#
loop_
_entity_poly.entity_id
_entity_poly.type
_entity_poly.pdbx_seq_one_letter_code
_entity_poly.pdbx_strand_id
1 'polypeptide(L)'
;MMIDQLDFEALIEEAQQAHFSGWDFSWLADRVEFTDTPWDYRQLVIEYIKKSESLLDMETGGGEFLSQLPERPLYTCATENYAPNIPIAKARLGSLGIKVYQSEEDGRELPFKDNTFDLVINRHGSFAPTE
;
A
#
# COMPACT_ATOMS: atom_id res chain seq x y z
N MET A 1 -4.70 12.58 31.17
CA MET A 1 -5.93 11.79 31.36
C MET A 1 -5.53 10.36 31.69
N MET A 2 -5.80 9.87 32.87
CA MET A 2 -5.62 8.44 33.17
C MET A 2 -6.86 7.70 32.65
N ILE A 3 -6.66 6.80 31.71
CA ILE A 3 -7.67 5.85 31.30
C ILE A 3 -7.82 4.87 32.45
N ASP A 4 -9.02 4.67 32.98
CA ASP A 4 -9.28 3.68 34.02
C ASP A 4 -8.92 2.28 33.47
N GLN A 5 -8.39 1.42 34.33
CA GLN A 5 -7.98 0.06 33.96
C GLN A 5 -9.14 -0.73 33.31
N LEU A 6 -10.36 -0.51 33.82
CA LEU A 6 -11.56 -1.14 33.26
C LEU A 6 -11.89 -0.64 31.86
N ASP A 7 -11.66 0.63 31.57
CA ASP A 7 -11.85 1.20 30.23
C ASP A 7 -10.81 0.66 29.25
N PHE A 8 -9.59 0.47 29.68
CA PHE A 8 -8.54 -0.08 28.85
C PHE A 8 -8.82 -1.55 28.44
N GLU A 9 -9.22 -2.38 29.41
CA GLU A 9 -9.56 -3.79 29.15
C GLU A 9 -10.77 -3.90 28.21
N ALA A 10 -11.79 -3.07 28.39
CA ALA A 10 -12.94 -3.03 27.51
C ALA A 10 -12.57 -2.60 26.07
N LEU A 11 -11.67 -1.66 25.90
CA LEU A 11 -11.16 -1.23 24.59
C LEU A 11 -10.37 -2.34 23.89
N ILE A 12 -9.57 -3.10 24.65
CA ILE A 12 -8.84 -4.25 24.09
C ILE A 12 -9.79 -5.35 23.63
N GLU A 13 -10.81 -5.65 24.45
CA GLU A 13 -11.82 -6.66 24.10
C GLU A 13 -12.60 -6.24 22.84
N GLU A 14 -13.00 -4.99 22.75
CA GLU A 14 -13.68 -4.43 21.57
C GLU A 14 -12.79 -4.55 20.32
N ALA A 15 -11.50 -4.21 20.44
CA ALA A 15 -10.56 -4.31 19.35
C ALA A 15 -10.33 -5.76 18.87
N GLN A 16 -10.31 -6.72 19.80
CA GLN A 16 -10.18 -8.14 19.47
C GLN A 16 -11.41 -8.71 18.75
N GLN A 17 -12.58 -8.15 19.03
CA GLN A 17 -13.84 -8.56 18.39
C GLN A 17 -14.09 -7.84 17.06
N ALA A 18 -13.34 -6.80 16.75
CA ALA A 18 -13.48 -6.05 15.51
C ALA A 18 -13.18 -6.93 14.29
N HIS A 19 -14.07 -6.90 13.30
CA HIS A 19 -13.81 -7.54 12.02
C HIS A 19 -12.84 -6.73 11.20
N PHE A 20 -11.72 -7.35 10.86
CA PHE A 20 -10.63 -6.74 10.16
C PHE A 20 -10.09 -7.72 9.09
N SER A 21 -9.91 -7.26 7.87
CA SER A 21 -9.34 -8.09 6.81
C SER A 21 -8.41 -7.29 5.89
N GLY A 22 -7.27 -7.86 5.57
CA GLY A 22 -6.28 -7.25 4.69
C GLY A 22 -5.82 -5.89 5.21
N TRP A 23 -5.96 -4.86 4.40
CA TRP A 23 -5.59 -3.47 4.71
C TRP A 23 -6.80 -2.57 4.91
N ASP A 24 -7.94 -3.15 5.24
CA ASP A 24 -9.17 -2.41 5.53
C ASP A 24 -9.21 -1.96 6.98
N PHE A 25 -8.87 -0.71 7.22
CA PHE A 25 -8.88 -0.05 8.53
C PHE A 25 -10.15 0.80 8.76
N SER A 26 -11.21 0.58 8.02
CA SER A 26 -12.45 1.36 8.12
C SER A 26 -13.05 1.38 9.53
N TRP A 27 -12.83 0.32 10.32
CA TRP A 27 -13.22 0.26 11.74
C TRP A 27 -12.59 1.38 12.58
N LEU A 28 -11.44 1.90 12.18
CA LEU A 28 -10.75 2.98 12.87
C LEU A 28 -11.17 4.38 12.39
N ALA A 29 -12.01 4.52 11.39
CA ALA A 29 -12.30 5.80 10.72
C ALA A 29 -12.71 6.93 11.68
N ASP A 30 -13.53 6.61 12.69
CA ASP A 30 -13.99 7.58 13.68
C ASP A 30 -13.13 7.62 14.96
N ARG A 31 -12.02 6.90 15.00
CA ARG A 31 -11.16 6.70 16.17
C ARG A 31 -9.75 7.21 15.98
N VAL A 32 -9.36 7.53 14.76
CA VAL A 32 -8.03 8.01 14.39
C VAL A 32 -8.15 9.33 13.66
N GLU A 33 -7.46 10.33 14.16
CA GLU A 33 -7.31 11.63 13.51
C GLU A 33 -5.88 11.76 12.99
N PHE A 34 -5.75 12.16 11.74
CA PHE A 34 -4.47 12.41 11.09
C PHE A 34 -4.27 13.90 10.92
N THR A 35 -3.07 14.36 11.24
CA THR A 35 -2.64 15.74 10.90
C THR A 35 -2.12 15.77 9.47
N ASP A 36 -2.39 16.86 8.78
CA ASP A 36 -1.88 17.08 7.44
C ASP A 36 -0.35 17.13 7.45
N THR A 37 0.24 16.53 6.43
CA THR A 37 1.68 16.67 6.14
C THR A 37 1.92 17.87 5.25
N PRO A 38 3.13 18.51 5.29
CA PRO A 38 3.47 19.61 4.39
C PRO A 38 3.63 19.18 2.92
N TRP A 39 3.47 17.92 2.60
CA TRP A 39 3.49 17.35 1.26
C TRP A 39 2.26 16.48 1.02
N ASP A 40 1.85 16.39 -0.22
CA ASP A 40 0.82 15.47 -0.69
C ASP A 40 1.47 14.36 -1.52
N TYR A 41 1.51 13.14 -0.97
CA TYR A 41 2.11 11.99 -1.62
C TYR A 41 1.47 11.69 -2.99
N ARG A 42 0.15 11.76 -3.08
CA ARG A 42 -0.58 11.51 -4.32
C ARG A 42 -0.20 12.52 -5.40
N GLN A 43 -0.12 13.79 -5.05
CA GLN A 43 0.27 14.86 -5.98
C GLN A 43 1.70 14.68 -6.47
N LEU A 44 2.63 14.35 -5.57
CA LEU A 44 4.02 14.04 -5.94
C LEU A 44 4.09 12.88 -6.93
N VAL A 45 3.38 11.78 -6.66
CA VAL A 45 3.35 10.63 -7.56
C VAL A 45 2.82 11.01 -8.94
N ILE A 46 1.73 11.77 -9.01
CA ILE A 46 1.15 12.25 -10.28
C ILE A 46 2.17 13.08 -11.08
N GLU A 47 2.92 13.95 -10.41
CA GLU A 47 3.94 14.78 -11.06
C GLU A 47 5.09 13.94 -11.64
N TYR A 48 5.55 12.93 -10.92
CA TYR A 48 6.61 12.03 -11.39
C TYR A 48 6.14 11.10 -12.51
N ILE A 49 4.90 10.61 -12.46
CA ILE A 49 4.30 9.76 -13.50
C ILE A 49 4.35 10.45 -14.87
N LYS A 50 4.11 11.75 -14.93
CA LYS A 50 4.16 12.52 -16.19
C LYS A 50 5.51 12.48 -16.89
N LYS A 51 6.57 12.12 -16.18
CA LYS A 51 7.95 12.07 -16.68
C LYS A 51 8.47 10.64 -16.80
N SER A 52 7.61 9.64 -16.55
CA SER A 52 8.00 8.24 -16.41
C SER A 52 7.32 7.37 -17.45
N GLU A 53 8.03 6.41 -17.98
CA GLU A 53 7.52 5.42 -18.94
C GLU A 53 7.15 4.08 -18.26
N SER A 54 7.68 3.86 -17.06
CA SER A 54 7.46 2.65 -16.27
C SER A 54 7.35 2.95 -14.78
N LEU A 55 6.47 2.23 -14.09
CA LEU A 55 6.17 2.43 -12.68
C LEU A 55 6.12 1.09 -11.95
N LEU A 56 6.80 1.01 -10.82
CA LEU A 56 6.63 -0.03 -9.83
C LEU A 56 6.03 0.57 -8.55
N ASP A 57 4.91 0.02 -8.09
CA ASP A 57 4.35 0.27 -6.76
C ASP A 57 4.71 -0.89 -5.83
N MET A 58 5.60 -0.63 -4.88
CA MET A 58 6.05 -1.61 -3.91
C MET A 58 5.06 -1.68 -2.74
N GLU A 59 4.67 -2.92 -2.40
CA GLU A 59 3.74 -3.20 -1.31
C GLU A 59 2.42 -2.43 -1.44
N THR A 60 1.73 -2.72 -2.53
CA THR A 60 0.54 -1.98 -3.00
C THR A 60 -0.69 -2.14 -2.11
N GLY A 61 -0.66 -3.07 -1.15
CA GLY A 61 -1.84 -3.43 -0.36
C GLY A 61 -2.90 -4.11 -1.22
N GLY A 62 -4.13 -3.64 -1.15
CA GLY A 62 -5.20 -4.10 -2.05
C GLY A 62 -5.23 -3.40 -3.41
N GLY A 63 -4.23 -2.57 -3.73
CA GLY A 63 -4.15 -1.83 -4.99
C GLY A 63 -5.01 -0.56 -5.05
N GLU A 64 -5.54 -0.11 -3.92
CA GLU A 64 -6.46 1.05 -3.86
C GLU A 64 -5.83 2.31 -4.42
N PHE A 65 -4.64 2.65 -3.90
CA PHE A 65 -3.95 3.88 -4.31
C PHE A 65 -3.66 3.89 -5.82
N LEU A 66 -3.07 2.82 -6.31
CA LEU A 66 -2.66 2.71 -7.71
C LEU A 66 -3.86 2.73 -8.66
N SER A 67 -4.99 2.10 -8.25
CA SER A 67 -6.22 2.09 -9.04
C SER A 67 -6.91 3.45 -9.16
N GLN A 68 -6.70 4.33 -8.18
CA GLN A 68 -7.31 5.67 -8.12
C GLN A 68 -6.48 6.76 -8.78
N LEU A 69 -5.29 6.45 -9.29
CA LEU A 69 -4.49 7.42 -10.02
C LEU A 69 -5.17 7.77 -11.36
N PRO A 70 -5.19 9.05 -11.76
CA PRO A 70 -5.88 9.47 -12.98
C PRO A 70 -5.23 8.90 -14.25
N GLU A 71 -3.92 8.71 -14.21
CA GLU A 71 -3.13 8.13 -15.29
C GLU A 71 -1.97 7.30 -14.72
N ARG A 72 -1.48 6.37 -15.51
CA ARG A 72 -0.36 5.49 -15.17
C ARG A 72 0.43 5.19 -16.44
N PRO A 73 1.77 4.97 -16.33
CA PRO A 73 2.54 4.44 -17.45
C PRO A 73 1.95 3.11 -17.94
N LEU A 74 2.08 2.83 -19.25
CA LEU A 74 1.63 1.56 -19.82
C LEU A 74 2.30 0.35 -19.15
N TYR A 75 3.57 0.49 -18.81
CA TYR A 75 4.28 -0.53 -18.05
C TYR A 75 4.25 -0.19 -16.57
N THR A 76 3.18 -0.61 -15.94
CA THR A 76 2.97 -0.46 -14.49
C THR A 76 2.83 -1.83 -13.87
N CYS A 77 3.61 -2.09 -12.83
CA CYS A 77 3.56 -3.31 -12.02
C CYS A 77 3.39 -2.95 -10.54
N ALA A 78 2.98 -3.92 -9.76
CA ALA A 78 2.91 -3.81 -8.32
C ALA A 78 3.47 -5.07 -7.65
N THR A 79 4.00 -4.91 -6.44
CA THR A 79 4.34 -6.03 -5.57
C THR A 79 3.47 -6.01 -4.31
N GLU A 80 3.30 -7.18 -3.69
CA GLU A 80 2.64 -7.33 -2.40
C GLU A 80 3.15 -8.60 -1.71
N ASN A 81 3.47 -8.51 -0.43
CA ASN A 81 3.96 -9.66 0.33
C ASN A 81 2.90 -10.28 1.25
N TYR A 82 1.92 -9.50 1.69
CA TYR A 82 0.88 -9.99 2.60
C TYR A 82 -0.14 -10.83 1.85
N ALA A 83 -0.13 -12.13 2.09
CA ALA A 83 -0.92 -13.10 1.33
C ALA A 83 -2.42 -12.74 1.20
N PRO A 84 -3.13 -12.25 2.24
CA PRO A 84 -4.53 -11.87 2.11
C PRO A 84 -4.80 -10.71 1.15
N ASN A 85 -3.83 -9.82 0.93
CA ASN A 85 -3.97 -8.71 -0.01
C ASN A 85 -3.79 -9.11 -1.47
N ILE A 86 -3.00 -10.16 -1.74
CA ILE A 86 -2.62 -10.53 -3.10
C ILE A 86 -3.81 -10.78 -4.03
N PRO A 87 -4.81 -11.62 -3.67
CA PRO A 87 -5.97 -11.83 -4.54
C PRO A 87 -6.80 -10.55 -4.73
N ILE A 88 -6.89 -9.70 -3.71
CA ILE A 88 -7.61 -8.42 -3.77
C ILE A 88 -6.92 -7.48 -4.76
N ALA A 89 -5.61 -7.32 -4.62
CA ALA A 89 -4.81 -6.49 -5.52
C ALA A 89 -4.85 -7.00 -6.97
N LYS A 90 -4.72 -8.32 -7.18
CA LYS A 90 -4.80 -8.94 -8.50
C LYS A 90 -6.16 -8.70 -9.17
N ALA A 91 -7.25 -8.81 -8.43
CA ALA A 91 -8.58 -8.56 -8.96
C ALA A 91 -8.76 -7.08 -9.33
N ARG A 92 -8.37 -6.16 -8.46
CA ARG A 92 -8.50 -4.71 -8.68
C ARG A 92 -7.60 -4.20 -9.79
N LEU A 93 -6.33 -4.53 -9.75
CA LEU A 93 -5.31 -4.01 -10.66
C LEU A 93 -5.27 -4.75 -11.99
N GLY A 94 -5.64 -6.03 -12.00
CA GLY A 94 -5.69 -6.83 -13.23
C GLY A 94 -6.65 -6.28 -14.27
N SER A 95 -7.80 -5.74 -13.86
CA SER A 95 -8.76 -5.07 -14.73
C SER A 95 -8.20 -3.80 -15.40
N LEU A 96 -7.14 -3.23 -14.85
CA LEU A 96 -6.42 -2.07 -15.37
C LEU A 96 -5.16 -2.44 -16.16
N GLY A 97 -4.93 -3.73 -16.41
CA GLY A 97 -3.74 -4.22 -17.10
C GLY A 97 -2.46 -4.19 -16.25
N ILE A 98 -2.57 -4.02 -14.93
CA ILE A 98 -1.45 -3.98 -14.01
C ILE A 98 -1.21 -5.37 -13.44
N LYS A 99 0.00 -5.87 -13.55
CA LYS A 99 0.39 -7.17 -13.02
C LYS A 99 0.88 -7.03 -11.57
N VAL A 100 0.36 -7.88 -10.69
CA VAL A 100 0.75 -7.95 -9.28
C VAL A 100 1.63 -9.17 -9.07
N TYR A 101 2.80 -8.96 -8.50
CA TYR A 101 3.77 -9.99 -8.15
C TYR A 101 3.82 -10.15 -6.64
N GLN A 102 3.98 -11.38 -6.19
CA GLN A 102 4.29 -11.63 -4.79
C GLN A 102 5.76 -11.29 -4.53
N SER A 103 6.01 -10.48 -3.51
CA SER A 103 7.35 -10.16 -3.04
C SER A 103 7.71 -10.95 -1.78
N GLU A 104 8.99 -11.02 -1.48
CA GLU A 104 9.48 -11.55 -0.20
C GLU A 104 9.18 -10.56 0.94
N GLU A 105 9.00 -11.10 2.13
CA GLU A 105 8.56 -10.33 3.31
C GLU A 105 9.55 -9.23 3.71
N ASP A 106 10.83 -9.44 3.44
CA ASP A 106 11.91 -8.49 3.75
C ASP A 106 12.30 -7.58 2.55
N GLY A 107 11.66 -7.74 1.41
CA GLY A 107 11.92 -6.96 0.20
C GLY A 107 13.31 -7.17 -0.40
N ARG A 108 13.99 -8.29 -0.09
CA ARG A 108 15.36 -8.53 -0.55
C ARG A 108 15.48 -8.93 -2.01
N GLU A 109 14.46 -9.53 -2.55
CA GLU A 109 14.46 -9.98 -3.93
C GLU A 109 13.18 -9.54 -4.62
N LEU A 110 13.31 -8.60 -5.53
CA LEU A 110 12.23 -8.20 -6.42
C LEU A 110 12.26 -9.07 -7.69
N PRO A 111 11.09 -9.47 -8.22
CA PRO A 111 11.03 -10.35 -9.39
C PRO A 111 11.28 -9.61 -10.72
N PHE A 112 12.19 -8.67 -10.71
CA PHE A 112 12.53 -7.81 -11.84
C PHE A 112 14.04 -7.75 -12.06
N LYS A 113 14.44 -7.47 -13.29
CA LYS A 113 15.83 -7.17 -13.61
C LYS A 113 16.18 -5.74 -13.19
N ASP A 114 17.46 -5.51 -12.96
CA ASP A 114 17.98 -4.17 -12.72
C ASP A 114 17.55 -3.19 -13.81
N ASN A 115 17.32 -1.95 -13.43
CA ASN A 115 16.96 -0.87 -14.35
C ASN A 115 15.66 -1.13 -15.16
N THR A 116 14.72 -1.88 -14.60
CA THR A 116 13.42 -2.15 -15.26
C THR A 116 12.48 -0.96 -15.19
N PHE A 117 12.48 -0.23 -14.07
CA PHE A 117 11.56 0.89 -13.82
C PHE A 117 12.32 2.20 -13.70
N ASP A 118 11.76 3.25 -14.26
CA ASP A 118 12.26 4.61 -14.10
C ASP A 118 11.54 5.40 -12.97
N LEU A 119 10.45 4.87 -12.46
CA LEU A 119 9.79 5.34 -11.24
C LEU A 119 9.43 4.17 -10.33
N VAL A 120 9.89 4.24 -9.09
CA VAL A 120 9.50 3.30 -8.02
C VAL A 120 8.86 4.09 -6.91
N ILE A 121 7.67 3.68 -6.49
CA ILE A 121 6.97 4.27 -5.36
C ILE A 121 6.81 3.24 -4.25
N ASN A 122 6.97 3.69 -3.02
CA ASN A 122 6.78 2.90 -1.81
C ASN A 122 6.22 3.80 -0.71
N ARG A 123 5.01 3.56 -0.28
CA ARG A 123 4.36 4.40 0.72
C ARG A 123 4.58 3.89 2.14
N HIS A 124 4.41 2.60 2.37
CA HIS A 124 4.42 1.99 3.70
C HIS A 124 5.15 0.64 3.75
N GLY A 125 5.63 0.16 2.62
CA GLY A 125 6.28 -1.13 2.54
C GLY A 125 7.72 -1.14 3.03
N SER A 126 8.19 -2.29 3.46
CA SER A 126 9.61 -2.54 3.70
C SER A 126 10.35 -2.69 2.37
N PHE A 127 11.62 -2.38 2.37
CA PHE A 127 12.51 -2.59 1.23
C PHE A 127 13.94 -2.87 1.70
N ALA A 128 14.71 -3.56 0.88
CA ALA A 128 16.13 -3.72 1.10
C ALA A 128 16.90 -2.61 0.36
N PRO A 129 17.79 -1.86 1.02
CA PRO A 129 18.52 -0.75 0.38
C PRO A 129 19.43 -1.16 -0.78
N THR A 130 19.66 -2.47 -0.93
CA THR A 130 20.49 -3.06 -2.00
C THR A 130 19.70 -3.48 -3.24
N GLU A 131 18.37 -3.40 -3.18
CA GLU A 131 17.43 -3.62 -4.28
C GLU A 131 17.05 -2.28 -4.92
#